data_89eff862487ff187b95053ff1a391637
#
_entry.id   89eff862487ff187b95053ff1a391637
#
_cell.length_a   1.000
_cell.length_b   1.000
_cell.length_c   1.000
_cell.angle_alpha   90.00
_cell.angle_beta   90.00
_cell.angle_gamma   90.00
#
_symmetry.space_group_name_H-M   'P 1'
#
loop_
_entity.id
_entity.type
_entity.pdbx_description
1 polymer ?
#
loop_
_entity_poly.entity_id
_entity_poly.type
_entity_poly.pdbx_seq_one_letter_code
_entity_poly.pdbx_strand_id
1 'polypeptide(L)'
;MFRRLQHCHNVEDLRLLAKQRLPGPIFHYIDGAADDEVTYRRNTSAFEDCDLVPNVLAGVEEIDMSVEVLGQRLAMPLFCSPTALQRLFHKDGERAVARAAEKFGTYFGVSALGTVSLAEIGDMISTPKMFQFYFHKDRGLNDAMVERAQAAGFDALALTVDTITGGNRERDLYTGFTSPPRLTLKSLLSFAMHPGWAKDYFFGEAFELAELKDFVSKGSNVAVSVGDYFAEMLDQSMDWSDAEALRAKWGGPFCLKGIMSVSDARKAVDIGADAIMVSNHGGRQLDGSRSPFDQIAEIADAVGHHIDIICDGGIRRGSHVLKALAAGAKACSGGRLYLYALAAAGQPGVEKALGNLRAEIERDMKLMGVTRIDQLNRDMLRYRQ
;
A
#
# COMPACT_ATOMS: atom_id res chain seq x y z
N MET A 1 -12.05 25.73 10.95
CA MET A 1 -11.03 26.32 10.04
C MET A 1 -10.74 25.30 8.96
N PHE A 2 -10.92 25.64 7.68
CA PHE A 2 -10.60 24.71 6.57
C PHE A 2 -9.09 24.56 6.47
N ARG A 3 -8.61 23.30 6.55
CA ARG A 3 -7.20 22.99 6.30
C ARG A 3 -6.86 23.25 4.83
N ARG A 4 -5.61 23.63 4.57
CA ARG A 4 -5.06 23.78 3.22
C ARG A 4 -3.81 22.93 3.10
N LEU A 5 -3.48 22.44 1.91
CA LEU A 5 -2.32 21.55 1.66
C LEU A 5 -1.00 22.14 2.19
N GLN A 6 -0.81 23.44 2.04
CA GLN A 6 0.40 24.14 2.52
C GLN A 6 0.63 24.00 4.05
N HIS A 7 -0.45 23.79 4.83
CA HIS A 7 -0.41 23.61 6.27
C HIS A 7 -0.45 22.12 6.71
N CYS A 8 -0.21 21.20 5.78
CA CYS A 8 -0.09 19.79 6.10
C CYS A 8 1.40 19.44 6.25
N HIS A 9 1.83 19.15 7.47
CA HIS A 9 3.22 18.89 7.82
C HIS A 9 3.52 17.41 8.05
N ASN A 10 2.48 16.57 8.11
CA ASN A 10 2.57 15.13 8.38
C ASN A 10 1.37 14.38 7.77
N VAL A 11 1.39 13.05 7.88
CA VAL A 11 0.33 12.19 7.34
C VAL A 11 -1.01 12.44 8.02
N GLU A 12 -1.05 12.76 9.32
CA GLU A 12 -2.29 13.04 10.03
C GLU A 12 -2.95 14.35 9.57
N ASP A 13 -2.18 15.38 9.25
CA ASP A 13 -2.72 16.61 8.66
C ASP A 13 -3.37 16.35 7.31
N LEU A 14 -2.74 15.50 6.48
CA LEU A 14 -3.29 15.06 5.20
C LEU A 14 -4.56 14.22 5.37
N ARG A 15 -4.60 13.34 6.38
CA ARG A 15 -5.79 12.56 6.75
C ARG A 15 -6.96 13.48 7.11
N LEU A 16 -6.71 14.50 7.93
CA LEU A 16 -7.75 15.47 8.31
C LEU A 16 -8.21 16.32 7.12
N LEU A 17 -7.31 16.67 6.20
CA LEU A 17 -7.68 17.36 4.96
C LEU A 17 -8.49 16.45 4.03
N ALA A 18 -8.13 15.17 3.89
CA ALA A 18 -8.89 14.18 3.15
C ALA A 18 -10.32 14.05 3.70
N LYS A 19 -10.46 14.00 5.03
CA LYS A 19 -11.77 13.97 5.72
C LYS A 19 -12.66 15.17 5.38
N GLN A 20 -12.05 16.33 5.10
CA GLN A 20 -12.79 17.55 4.69
C GLN A 20 -13.16 17.53 3.19
N ARG A 21 -12.52 16.71 2.38
CA ARG A 21 -12.70 16.65 0.92
C ARG A 21 -13.63 15.54 0.48
N LEU A 22 -13.65 14.45 1.23
CA LEU A 22 -14.39 13.24 0.88
C LEU A 22 -15.74 13.15 1.62
N PRO A 23 -16.79 12.64 0.96
CA PRO A 23 -17.98 12.19 1.66
C PRO A 23 -17.63 11.17 2.74
N GLY A 24 -18.38 11.18 3.86
CA GLY A 24 -18.13 10.32 5.00
C GLY A 24 -17.96 8.84 4.65
N PRO A 25 -18.87 8.22 3.85
CA PRO A 25 -18.71 6.82 3.45
C PRO A 25 -17.39 6.54 2.73
N ILE A 26 -16.99 7.41 1.80
CA ILE A 26 -15.75 7.27 1.04
C ILE A 26 -14.52 7.45 1.94
N PHE A 27 -14.57 8.42 2.86
CA PHE A 27 -13.50 8.60 3.84
C PHE A 27 -13.37 7.38 4.76
N HIS A 28 -14.47 6.85 5.27
CA HIS A 28 -14.46 5.66 6.14
C HIS A 28 -13.96 4.42 5.42
N TYR A 29 -14.21 4.28 4.13
CA TYR A 29 -13.65 3.19 3.33
C TYR A 29 -12.10 3.19 3.33
N ILE A 30 -11.46 4.37 3.22
CA ILE A 30 -9.99 4.47 3.31
C ILE A 30 -9.51 4.29 4.76
N ASP A 31 -10.18 4.99 5.69
CA ASP A 31 -9.72 5.18 7.07
C ASP A 31 -10.02 3.96 7.95
N GLY A 32 -11.08 3.20 7.62
CA GLY A 32 -11.55 2.06 8.39
C GLY A 32 -10.67 0.81 8.25
N ALA A 33 -10.86 -0.10 9.19
CA ALA A 33 -10.23 -1.41 9.23
C ALA A 33 -11.24 -2.50 9.63
N ALA A 34 -10.79 -3.70 9.92
CA ALA A 34 -11.66 -4.82 10.28
C ALA A 34 -12.05 -4.76 11.76
N ASP A 35 -13.23 -5.25 12.07
CA ASP A 35 -13.81 -5.47 13.40
C ASP A 35 -13.58 -4.31 14.38
N ASP A 36 -12.91 -4.54 15.50
CA ASP A 36 -12.59 -3.53 16.53
C ASP A 36 -11.39 -2.63 16.17
N GLU A 37 -10.76 -2.84 15.01
CA GLU A 37 -9.59 -2.08 14.51
C GLU A 37 -8.37 -2.14 15.45
N VAL A 38 -8.22 -3.20 16.22
CA VAL A 38 -7.07 -3.41 17.13
C VAL A 38 -5.77 -3.46 16.33
N THR A 39 -5.73 -4.30 15.29
CA THR A 39 -4.58 -4.43 14.39
C THR A 39 -4.24 -3.11 13.71
N TYR A 40 -5.24 -2.37 13.24
CA TYR A 40 -5.02 -1.07 12.62
C TYR A 40 -4.31 -0.08 13.54
N ARG A 41 -4.77 0.02 14.79
CA ARG A 41 -4.13 0.88 15.79
C ARG A 41 -2.72 0.37 16.11
N ARG A 42 -2.58 -0.94 16.32
CA ARG A 42 -1.28 -1.58 16.64
C ARG A 42 -0.25 -1.40 15.53
N ASN A 43 -0.65 -1.42 14.26
CA ASN A 43 0.26 -1.22 13.13
C ASN A 43 1.09 0.07 13.26
N THR A 44 0.54 1.14 13.81
CA THR A 44 1.27 2.40 14.01
C THR A 44 1.85 2.50 15.42
N SER A 45 1.12 2.10 16.48
CA SER A 45 1.61 2.20 17.84
C SER A 45 2.78 1.26 18.15
N ALA A 46 2.94 0.16 17.40
CA ALA A 46 4.09 -0.73 17.55
C ALA A 46 5.43 -0.01 17.36
N PHE A 47 5.47 1.00 16.49
CA PHE A 47 6.67 1.84 16.37
C PHE A 47 6.94 2.72 17.60
N GLU A 48 5.93 3.03 18.39
CA GLU A 48 6.08 3.83 19.62
C GLU A 48 6.70 3.01 20.77
N ASP A 49 6.57 1.68 20.71
CA ASP A 49 7.16 0.75 21.67
C ASP A 49 8.64 0.44 21.40
N CYS A 50 9.24 1.11 20.41
CA CYS A 50 10.63 0.94 20.04
C CYS A 50 11.32 2.30 19.93
N ASP A 51 12.43 2.50 20.65
CA ASP A 51 13.23 3.71 20.61
C ASP A 51 14.41 3.56 19.64
N LEU A 52 14.82 4.68 19.03
CA LEU A 52 16.06 4.80 18.25
C LEU A 52 17.20 5.26 19.17
N VAL A 53 18.36 4.62 19.06
CA VAL A 53 19.58 4.97 19.78
C VAL A 53 20.56 5.64 18.82
N PRO A 54 20.73 6.97 18.87
CA PRO A 54 21.59 7.70 17.97
C PRO A 54 23.07 7.57 18.31
N ASN A 55 23.93 7.62 17.28
CA ASN A 55 25.35 7.85 17.43
C ASN A 55 25.69 9.30 17.09
N VAL A 56 26.56 9.92 17.86
CA VAL A 56 26.95 11.32 17.68
C VAL A 56 28.37 11.44 17.16
N LEU A 57 28.75 12.62 16.65
CA LEU A 57 30.09 12.93 16.11
C LEU A 57 30.50 12.02 14.94
N ALA A 58 29.53 11.52 14.18
CA ALA A 58 29.75 10.59 13.06
C ALA A 58 30.16 11.28 11.75
N GLY A 59 30.24 12.62 11.71
CA GLY A 59 30.66 13.37 10.50
C GLY A 59 29.70 13.22 9.33
N VAL A 60 28.38 13.26 9.58
CA VAL A 60 27.36 13.07 8.56
C VAL A 60 27.16 14.35 7.76
N GLU A 61 27.69 14.40 6.55
CA GLU A 61 27.55 15.56 5.65
C GLU A 61 26.52 15.25 4.54
N GLU A 62 26.72 14.16 3.80
CA GLU A 62 25.84 13.73 2.72
C GLU A 62 25.06 12.46 3.11
N ILE A 63 23.83 12.34 2.62
CA ILE A 63 22.95 11.20 2.87
C ILE A 63 22.63 10.51 1.55
N ASP A 64 22.93 9.21 1.46
CA ASP A 64 22.40 8.31 0.44
C ASP A 64 21.32 7.42 1.07
N MET A 65 20.07 7.70 0.75
CA MET A 65 18.92 6.91 1.21
C MET A 65 18.44 5.90 0.15
N SER A 66 19.21 5.70 -0.93
CA SER A 66 18.86 4.75 -1.97
C SER A 66 18.92 3.31 -1.46
N VAL A 67 18.04 2.47 -2.00
CA VAL A 67 18.03 1.02 -1.73
C VAL A 67 17.76 0.27 -3.02
N GLU A 68 18.18 -0.99 -3.06
CA GLU A 68 17.81 -1.92 -4.12
C GLU A 68 16.77 -2.90 -3.60
N VAL A 69 15.63 -3.01 -4.30
CA VAL A 69 14.50 -3.89 -3.94
C VAL A 69 13.96 -4.52 -5.21
N LEU A 70 13.76 -5.84 -5.22
CA LEU A 70 13.28 -6.58 -6.39
C LEU A 70 14.11 -6.26 -7.66
N GLY A 71 15.44 -6.14 -7.50
CA GLY A 71 16.36 -5.81 -8.59
C GLY A 71 16.27 -4.37 -9.11
N GLN A 72 15.49 -3.49 -8.47
CA GLN A 72 15.33 -2.10 -8.87
C GLN A 72 15.92 -1.14 -7.84
N ARG A 73 16.65 -0.11 -8.31
CA ARG A 73 17.17 0.94 -7.45
C ARG A 73 16.12 2.01 -7.20
N LEU A 74 15.80 2.24 -5.93
CA LEU A 74 14.89 3.30 -5.46
C LEU A 74 15.70 4.44 -4.84
N ALA A 75 15.28 5.68 -5.08
CA ALA A 75 15.93 6.87 -4.52
C ALA A 75 15.64 7.06 -3.02
N MET A 76 14.69 6.33 -2.46
CA MET A 76 14.37 6.31 -1.03
C MET A 76 13.75 4.96 -0.63
N PRO A 77 13.91 4.51 0.64
CA PRO A 77 13.47 3.19 1.11
C PRO A 77 11.96 3.13 1.45
N LEU A 78 11.14 3.91 0.74
CA LEU A 78 9.70 3.98 0.96
C LEU A 78 8.99 4.12 -0.38
N PHE A 79 7.94 3.32 -0.61
CA PHE A 79 7.16 3.37 -1.84
C PHE A 79 5.65 3.31 -1.63
N CYS A 80 4.89 3.60 -2.69
CA CYS A 80 3.44 3.59 -2.69
C CYS A 80 2.93 2.14 -2.82
N SER A 81 2.41 1.57 -1.72
CA SER A 81 1.81 0.24 -1.68
C SER A 81 0.59 0.15 -2.60
N PRO A 82 0.31 -1.00 -3.22
CA PRO A 82 -0.87 -1.14 -4.08
C PRO A 82 -2.17 -0.92 -3.30
N THR A 83 -3.03 -0.07 -3.85
CA THR A 83 -4.36 0.18 -3.30
C THR A 83 -5.40 0.30 -4.40
N ALA A 84 -6.61 -0.17 -4.11
CA ALA A 84 -7.73 -0.21 -5.04
C ALA A 84 -8.45 1.15 -5.17
N LEU A 85 -9.22 1.33 -6.24
CA LEU A 85 -10.29 2.33 -6.38
C LEU A 85 -9.82 3.79 -6.28
N GLN A 86 -8.61 4.13 -6.69
CA GLN A 86 -8.03 5.44 -6.39
C GLN A 86 -8.81 6.61 -7.00
N ARG A 87 -9.46 6.43 -8.16
CA ARG A 87 -10.33 7.48 -8.76
C ARG A 87 -11.61 7.74 -7.96
N LEU A 88 -11.99 6.87 -7.04
CA LEU A 88 -13.05 7.15 -6.08
C LEU A 88 -12.67 8.25 -5.08
N PHE A 89 -11.38 8.44 -4.83
CA PHE A 89 -10.84 9.40 -3.86
C PHE A 89 -10.45 10.73 -4.51
N HIS A 90 -9.97 10.68 -5.74
CA HIS A 90 -9.62 11.84 -6.55
C HIS A 90 -9.71 11.48 -8.05
N LYS A 91 -10.21 12.37 -8.87
CA LYS A 91 -10.43 12.14 -10.31
C LYS A 91 -9.21 11.60 -11.07
N ASP A 92 -8.01 12.01 -10.68
CA ASP A 92 -6.76 11.58 -11.32
C ASP A 92 -6.28 10.20 -10.83
N GLY A 93 -6.76 9.73 -9.66
CA GLY A 93 -6.49 8.40 -9.12
C GLY A 93 -5.04 7.95 -9.24
N GLU A 94 -4.84 6.77 -9.81
CA GLU A 94 -3.54 6.14 -10.03
C GLU A 94 -2.57 7.00 -10.85
N ARG A 95 -3.08 7.84 -11.78
CA ARG A 95 -2.27 8.78 -12.58
C ARG A 95 -1.50 9.77 -11.71
N ALA A 96 -2.18 10.30 -10.68
CA ALA A 96 -1.57 11.26 -9.75
C ALA A 96 -0.48 10.60 -8.90
N VAL A 97 -0.71 9.37 -8.46
CA VAL A 97 0.27 8.61 -7.65
C VAL A 97 1.46 8.19 -8.49
N ALA A 98 1.22 7.72 -9.71
CA ALA A 98 2.26 7.32 -10.66
C ALA A 98 3.26 8.46 -10.92
N ARG A 99 2.76 9.66 -11.29
CA ARG A 99 3.63 10.84 -11.52
C ARG A 99 4.39 11.26 -10.26
N ALA A 100 3.76 11.16 -9.10
CA ALA A 100 4.44 11.46 -7.84
C ALA A 100 5.52 10.42 -7.52
N ALA A 101 5.26 9.13 -7.71
CA ALA A 101 6.25 8.07 -7.51
C ALA A 101 7.45 8.24 -8.46
N GLU A 102 7.22 8.55 -9.73
CA GLU A 102 8.27 8.85 -10.70
C GLU A 102 9.13 10.05 -10.27
N LYS A 103 8.50 11.14 -9.87
CA LYS A 103 9.22 12.33 -9.37
C LYS A 103 10.14 12.04 -8.19
N PHE A 104 9.77 11.08 -7.34
CA PHE A 104 10.55 10.68 -6.18
C PHE A 104 11.46 9.48 -6.43
N GLY A 105 11.46 8.92 -7.64
CA GLY A 105 12.30 7.77 -8.02
C GLY A 105 12.04 6.54 -7.17
N THR A 106 10.75 6.22 -6.94
CA THR A 106 10.37 5.09 -6.08
C THR A 106 9.32 4.20 -6.76
N TYR A 107 9.09 2.98 -6.23
CA TYR A 107 8.08 2.07 -6.75
C TYR A 107 6.67 2.65 -6.66
N PHE A 108 5.87 2.38 -7.67
CA PHE A 108 4.41 2.45 -7.60
C PHE A 108 3.80 1.05 -7.68
N GLY A 109 3.14 0.62 -6.61
CA GLY A 109 2.33 -0.59 -6.59
C GLY A 109 0.94 -0.32 -7.18
N VAL A 110 0.65 -0.91 -8.33
CA VAL A 110 -0.66 -0.81 -9.00
C VAL A 110 -1.51 -2.02 -8.64
N SER A 111 -2.74 -1.78 -8.17
CA SER A 111 -3.65 -2.87 -7.80
C SER A 111 -4.39 -3.45 -9.00
N ALA A 112 -4.68 -4.76 -9.00
CA ALA A 112 -5.61 -5.40 -9.93
C ALA A 112 -7.02 -4.77 -9.89
N LEU A 113 -7.38 -4.12 -8.79
CA LEU A 113 -8.59 -3.31 -8.64
C LEU A 113 -8.33 -1.82 -8.91
N GLY A 114 -7.34 -1.51 -9.73
CA GLY A 114 -7.03 -0.17 -10.19
C GLY A 114 -8.12 0.38 -11.13
N THR A 115 -8.26 1.70 -11.13
CA THR A 115 -9.23 2.42 -11.96
C THR A 115 -8.61 3.06 -13.20
N VAL A 116 -7.31 2.88 -13.38
CA VAL A 116 -6.52 3.24 -14.56
C VAL A 116 -5.82 1.97 -15.05
N SER A 117 -5.77 1.76 -16.37
CA SER A 117 -5.23 0.53 -16.94
C SER A 117 -3.70 0.42 -16.75
N LEU A 118 -3.22 -0.83 -16.71
CA LEU A 118 -1.79 -1.12 -16.63
C LEU A 118 -1.05 -0.53 -17.84
N ALA A 119 -1.64 -0.60 -19.02
CA ALA A 119 -1.07 -0.05 -20.25
C ALA A 119 -0.86 1.47 -20.12
N GLU A 120 -1.88 2.22 -19.65
CA GLU A 120 -1.75 3.66 -19.47
C GLU A 120 -0.69 4.02 -18.42
N ILE A 121 -0.62 3.31 -17.30
CA ILE A 121 0.42 3.52 -16.29
C ILE A 121 1.80 3.18 -16.85
N GLY A 122 1.92 2.08 -17.63
CA GLY A 122 3.16 1.68 -18.28
C GLY A 122 3.71 2.73 -19.23
N ASP A 123 2.84 3.31 -20.05
CA ASP A 123 3.20 4.37 -21.01
C ASP A 123 3.52 5.71 -20.31
N MET A 124 2.97 5.93 -19.11
CA MET A 124 3.01 7.23 -18.45
C MET A 124 4.26 7.47 -17.61
N ILE A 125 4.86 6.42 -17.04
CA ILE A 125 6.00 6.53 -16.12
C ILE A 125 7.10 5.53 -16.43
N SER A 126 8.36 5.93 -16.18
CA SER A 126 9.55 5.11 -16.32
C SER A 126 10.10 4.56 -14.99
N THR A 127 9.63 5.07 -13.86
CA THR A 127 10.03 4.57 -12.54
C THR A 127 9.55 3.12 -12.34
N PRO A 128 10.19 2.33 -11.47
CA PRO A 128 9.80 0.95 -11.21
C PRO A 128 8.32 0.80 -10.85
N LYS A 129 7.67 -0.19 -11.44
CA LYS A 129 6.23 -0.50 -11.29
C LYS A 129 6.05 -1.94 -10.84
N MET A 130 5.22 -2.13 -9.83
CA MET A 130 4.83 -3.44 -9.32
C MET A 130 3.34 -3.65 -9.59
N PHE A 131 2.96 -4.73 -10.24
CA PHE A 131 1.56 -5.11 -10.38
C PHE A 131 1.13 -5.99 -9.21
N GLN A 132 0.16 -5.55 -8.41
CA GLN A 132 -0.43 -6.35 -7.35
C GLN A 132 -1.61 -7.14 -7.91
N PHE A 133 -1.57 -8.43 -7.67
CA PHE A 133 -2.44 -9.45 -8.25
C PHE A 133 -3.24 -10.16 -7.15
N TYR A 134 -4.50 -10.49 -7.45
CA TYR A 134 -5.31 -11.44 -6.69
C TYR A 134 -5.51 -12.69 -7.53
N PHE A 135 -5.49 -13.85 -6.92
CA PHE A 135 -5.65 -15.11 -7.63
C PHE A 135 -7.12 -15.45 -7.81
N HIS A 136 -7.57 -15.57 -9.07
CA HIS A 136 -8.97 -15.77 -9.43
C HIS A 136 -9.25 -17.25 -9.72
N LYS A 137 -10.53 -17.65 -9.54
CA LYS A 137 -11.04 -18.97 -9.97
C LYS A 137 -10.89 -19.15 -11.46
N ASP A 138 -11.14 -18.07 -12.25
CA ASP A 138 -10.91 -18.06 -13.69
C ASP A 138 -9.41 -17.94 -14.00
N ARG A 139 -8.81 -19.05 -14.41
CA ARG A 139 -7.39 -19.11 -14.77
C ARG A 139 -7.07 -18.31 -16.04
N GLY A 140 -8.04 -18.21 -16.98
CA GLY A 140 -7.89 -17.37 -18.17
C GLY A 140 -7.78 -15.90 -17.83
N LEU A 141 -8.54 -15.43 -16.82
CA LEU A 141 -8.40 -14.07 -16.29
C LEU A 141 -7.02 -13.84 -15.65
N ASN A 142 -6.54 -14.82 -14.87
CA ASN A 142 -5.20 -14.76 -14.27
C ASN A 142 -4.13 -14.60 -15.35
N ASP A 143 -4.22 -15.41 -16.39
CA ASP A 143 -3.31 -15.41 -17.52
C ASP A 143 -3.31 -14.07 -18.26
N ALA A 144 -4.49 -13.56 -18.59
CA ALA A 144 -4.65 -12.29 -19.28
C ALA A 144 -4.08 -11.10 -18.47
N MET A 145 -4.27 -11.09 -17.14
CA MET A 145 -3.72 -10.03 -16.29
C MET A 145 -2.19 -10.04 -16.22
N VAL A 146 -1.58 -11.23 -16.13
CA VAL A 146 -0.12 -11.37 -16.15
C VAL A 146 0.44 -10.89 -17.49
N GLU A 147 -0.15 -11.30 -18.61
CA GLU A 147 0.26 -10.89 -19.96
C GLU A 147 0.14 -9.38 -20.16
N ARG A 148 -0.95 -8.76 -19.66
CA ARG A 148 -1.13 -7.29 -19.73
C ARG A 148 -0.07 -6.57 -18.91
N ALA A 149 0.29 -7.06 -17.71
CA ALA A 149 1.32 -6.46 -16.88
C ALA A 149 2.71 -6.56 -17.55
N GLN A 150 3.04 -7.72 -18.13
CA GLN A 150 4.26 -7.92 -18.92
C GLN A 150 4.32 -6.97 -20.13
N ALA A 151 3.24 -6.90 -20.91
CA ALA A 151 3.14 -6.02 -22.07
C ALA A 151 3.24 -4.53 -21.71
N ALA A 152 2.75 -4.14 -20.53
CA ALA A 152 2.84 -2.77 -20.00
C ALA A 152 4.20 -2.46 -19.31
N GLY A 153 5.17 -3.38 -19.35
CA GLY A 153 6.50 -3.17 -18.81
C GLY A 153 6.53 -3.01 -17.30
N PHE A 154 5.72 -3.78 -16.57
CA PHE A 154 5.84 -3.85 -15.11
C PHE A 154 7.08 -4.65 -14.70
N ASP A 155 7.80 -4.15 -13.70
CA ASP A 155 9.09 -4.69 -13.26
C ASP A 155 8.94 -5.86 -12.28
N ALA A 156 7.83 -5.92 -11.53
CA ALA A 156 7.57 -6.96 -10.55
C ALA A 156 6.08 -7.31 -10.46
N LEU A 157 5.80 -8.57 -10.08
CA LEU A 157 4.47 -9.05 -9.73
C LEU A 157 4.37 -9.32 -8.23
N ALA A 158 3.33 -8.80 -7.57
CA ALA A 158 3.04 -9.06 -6.17
C ALA A 158 1.73 -9.84 -6.00
N LEU A 159 1.82 -11.13 -5.67
CA LEU A 159 0.66 -11.95 -5.33
C LEU A 159 0.20 -11.64 -3.91
N THR A 160 -1.05 -11.22 -3.76
CA THR A 160 -1.66 -11.00 -2.44
C THR A 160 -2.26 -12.29 -1.92
N VAL A 161 -1.80 -12.74 -0.75
CA VAL A 161 -2.14 -14.04 -0.17
C VAL A 161 -2.95 -13.97 1.14
N ASP A 162 -3.22 -12.77 1.65
CA ASP A 162 -3.96 -12.52 2.89
C ASP A 162 -5.46 -12.18 2.67
N THR A 163 -5.99 -12.39 1.45
CA THR A 163 -7.34 -11.96 1.06
C THR A 163 -8.15 -13.08 0.40
N ILE A 164 -8.12 -14.27 0.97
CA ILE A 164 -8.97 -15.39 0.54
C ILE A 164 -10.46 -15.12 0.80
N THR A 165 -10.76 -14.19 1.70
CA THR A 165 -12.09 -13.64 1.97
C THR A 165 -11.97 -12.17 2.38
N GLY A 166 -13.07 -11.41 2.34
CA GLY A 166 -13.09 -10.03 2.80
C GLY A 166 -13.13 -9.92 4.33
N GLY A 167 -12.30 -9.05 4.92
CA GLY A 167 -12.40 -8.72 6.34
C GLY A 167 -13.70 -7.94 6.64
N ASN A 168 -14.21 -8.07 7.86
CA ASN A 168 -15.43 -7.42 8.32
C ASN A 168 -15.19 -5.93 8.60
N ARG A 169 -15.52 -5.06 7.66
CA ARG A 169 -15.32 -3.61 7.77
C ARG A 169 -16.58 -2.93 8.27
N GLU A 170 -16.79 -2.91 9.57
CA GLU A 170 -18.01 -2.40 10.20
C GLU A 170 -18.31 -0.94 9.86
N ARG A 171 -17.29 -0.10 9.66
CA ARG A 171 -17.53 1.30 9.23
C ARG A 171 -18.21 1.39 7.88
N ASP A 172 -17.94 0.46 6.95
CA ASP A 172 -18.62 0.40 5.66
C ASP A 172 -20.09 -0.01 5.85
N LEU A 173 -20.36 -0.95 6.76
CA LEU A 173 -21.72 -1.36 7.14
C LEU A 173 -22.50 -0.19 7.77
N TYR A 174 -21.93 0.52 8.76
CA TYR A 174 -22.57 1.66 9.42
C TYR A 174 -22.86 2.83 8.48
N THR A 175 -22.04 3.04 7.45
CA THR A 175 -22.27 4.08 6.45
C THR A 175 -23.15 3.64 5.29
N GLY A 176 -23.44 2.33 5.20
CA GLY A 176 -24.18 1.72 4.11
C GLY A 176 -23.39 1.69 2.79
N PHE A 177 -22.08 1.87 2.85
CA PHE A 177 -21.17 1.70 1.72
C PHE A 177 -20.86 0.20 1.53
N THR A 178 -21.94 -0.53 1.23
CA THR A 178 -21.98 -2.00 1.09
C THR A 178 -22.27 -2.38 -0.35
N SER A 179 -22.26 -3.67 -0.64
CA SER A 179 -22.69 -4.25 -1.90
C SER A 179 -23.99 -5.08 -1.67
N PRO A 180 -25.17 -4.72 -2.23
CA PRO A 180 -25.48 -3.42 -2.83
C PRO A 180 -25.45 -2.26 -1.82
N PRO A 181 -25.29 -0.99 -2.26
CA PRO A 181 -25.24 0.16 -1.34
C PRO A 181 -26.57 0.35 -0.62
N ARG A 182 -26.50 0.51 0.71
CA ARG A 182 -27.65 0.80 1.58
C ARG A 182 -27.39 2.09 2.36
N LEU A 183 -27.18 3.19 1.61
CA LEU A 183 -26.78 4.48 2.18
C LEU A 183 -27.81 4.99 3.20
N THR A 184 -27.32 5.40 4.36
CA THR A 184 -28.12 6.05 5.39
C THR A 184 -28.46 7.49 5.00
N LEU A 185 -29.48 8.10 5.62
CA LEU A 185 -29.79 9.53 5.41
C LEU A 185 -28.57 10.42 5.71
N LYS A 186 -27.79 10.08 6.75
CA LYS A 186 -26.55 10.77 7.10
C LYS A 186 -25.51 10.67 5.98
N SER A 187 -25.39 9.51 5.36
CA SER A 187 -24.49 9.28 4.24
C SER A 187 -24.92 10.06 3.00
N LEU A 188 -26.21 10.07 2.68
CA LEU A 188 -26.75 10.86 1.56
C LEU A 188 -26.51 12.36 1.77
N LEU A 189 -26.75 12.86 2.98
CA LEU A 189 -26.47 14.26 3.33
C LEU A 189 -24.95 14.57 3.20
N SER A 190 -24.10 13.62 3.61
CA SER A 190 -22.66 13.78 3.46
C SER A 190 -22.23 13.90 1.99
N PHE A 191 -22.81 13.11 1.08
CA PHE A 191 -22.57 13.27 -0.37
C PHE A 191 -23.02 14.65 -0.88
N ALA A 192 -24.20 15.11 -0.47
CA ALA A 192 -24.71 16.42 -0.85
C ALA A 192 -23.83 17.59 -0.36
N MET A 193 -23.18 17.44 0.79
CA MET A 193 -22.25 18.45 1.33
C MET A 193 -20.87 18.47 0.67
N HIS A 194 -20.56 17.55 -0.25
CA HIS A 194 -19.29 17.48 -0.96
C HIS A 194 -19.47 17.65 -2.49
N PRO A 195 -20.00 18.82 -2.95
CA PRO A 195 -20.31 19.02 -4.37
C PRO A 195 -19.09 18.92 -5.29
N GLY A 196 -17.88 19.25 -4.80
CA GLY A 196 -16.63 19.10 -5.56
C GLY A 196 -16.36 17.65 -5.91
N TRP A 197 -16.43 16.75 -4.92
CA TRP A 197 -16.29 15.32 -5.13
C TRP A 197 -17.40 14.76 -6.05
N ALA A 198 -18.66 15.17 -5.81
CA ALA A 198 -19.80 14.73 -6.60
C ALA A 198 -19.65 15.16 -8.08
N LYS A 199 -19.20 16.39 -8.33
CA LYS A 199 -18.91 16.86 -9.69
C LYS A 199 -17.86 15.98 -10.38
N ASP A 200 -16.74 15.73 -9.72
CA ASP A 200 -15.64 14.94 -10.29
C ASP A 200 -16.07 13.49 -10.56
N TYR A 201 -16.91 12.91 -9.70
CA TYR A 201 -17.40 11.54 -9.84
C TYR A 201 -18.48 11.38 -10.92
N PHE A 202 -19.47 12.27 -10.98
CA PHE A 202 -20.62 12.15 -11.91
C PHE A 202 -20.36 12.73 -13.30
N PHE A 203 -19.50 13.73 -13.41
CA PHE A 203 -19.22 14.42 -14.67
C PHE A 203 -17.78 14.20 -15.17
N GLY A 204 -17.00 13.44 -14.43
CA GLY A 204 -15.67 13.00 -14.85
C GLY A 204 -15.71 11.79 -15.77
N GLU A 205 -14.55 11.21 -15.99
CA GLU A 205 -14.40 9.94 -16.72
C GLU A 205 -15.13 8.81 -15.97
N ALA A 206 -15.78 7.90 -16.70
CA ALA A 206 -16.53 6.78 -16.12
C ALA A 206 -15.66 5.99 -15.11
N PHE A 207 -16.25 5.67 -13.97
CA PHE A 207 -15.57 4.89 -12.94
C PHE A 207 -15.67 3.40 -13.28
N GLU A 208 -14.55 2.78 -13.60
CA GLU A 208 -14.45 1.36 -13.95
C GLU A 208 -13.24 0.72 -13.30
N LEU A 209 -13.28 -0.60 -13.04
CA LEU A 209 -12.10 -1.40 -12.74
C LEU A 209 -11.44 -1.76 -14.08
N ALA A 210 -10.34 -1.06 -14.40
CA ALA A 210 -9.78 -1.05 -15.73
C ALA A 210 -9.41 -2.45 -16.26
N GLU A 211 -8.84 -3.31 -15.39
CA GLU A 211 -8.39 -4.64 -15.77
C GLU A 211 -9.51 -5.69 -15.73
N LEU A 212 -10.64 -5.40 -15.09
CA LEU A 212 -11.77 -6.32 -14.92
C LEU A 212 -12.97 -6.01 -15.84
N LYS A 213 -12.94 -4.90 -16.58
CA LYS A 213 -14.10 -4.41 -17.36
C LYS A 213 -14.69 -5.42 -18.34
N ASP A 214 -13.86 -6.29 -18.90
CA ASP A 214 -14.28 -7.31 -19.87
C ASP A 214 -14.89 -8.56 -19.20
N PHE A 215 -14.67 -8.73 -17.89
CA PHE A 215 -15.05 -9.90 -17.08
C PHE A 215 -16.17 -9.61 -16.09
N VAL A 216 -16.47 -8.34 -15.82
CA VAL A 216 -17.55 -7.91 -14.92
C VAL A 216 -18.74 -7.45 -15.78
N SER A 217 -19.95 -7.96 -15.47
CA SER A 217 -21.17 -7.65 -16.22
C SER A 217 -21.40 -6.13 -16.36
N LYS A 218 -21.65 -5.66 -17.58
CA LYS A 218 -22.01 -4.25 -17.84
C LYS A 218 -23.24 -3.87 -17.04
N GLY A 219 -23.09 -2.89 -16.16
CA GLY A 219 -24.18 -2.36 -15.32
C GLY A 219 -24.05 -2.62 -13.82
N SER A 220 -23.05 -3.39 -13.36
CA SER A 220 -22.74 -3.44 -11.95
C SER A 220 -22.06 -2.11 -11.53
N ASN A 221 -22.66 -1.37 -10.60
CA ASN A 221 -21.99 -0.25 -9.96
C ASN A 221 -20.74 -0.78 -9.23
N VAL A 222 -19.56 -0.44 -9.69
CA VAL A 222 -18.28 -1.03 -9.27
C VAL A 222 -17.99 -0.82 -7.78
N ALA A 223 -18.45 0.28 -7.18
CA ALA A 223 -18.41 0.47 -5.73
C ALA A 223 -19.27 -0.58 -4.98
N VAL A 224 -20.25 -1.17 -5.67
CA VAL A 224 -21.17 -2.20 -5.19
C VAL A 224 -20.52 -3.59 -5.19
N SER A 225 -19.51 -3.83 -6.06
CA SER A 225 -19.06 -5.19 -6.37
C SER A 225 -17.74 -5.61 -5.70
N VAL A 226 -17.07 -4.76 -4.91
CA VAL A 226 -15.80 -5.17 -4.26
C VAL A 226 -16.02 -6.32 -3.27
N GLY A 227 -17.13 -6.29 -2.50
CA GLY A 227 -17.49 -7.40 -1.61
C GLY A 227 -17.84 -8.68 -2.38
N ASP A 228 -18.67 -8.55 -3.43
CA ASP A 228 -19.05 -9.66 -4.29
C ASP A 228 -17.84 -10.19 -5.08
N TYR A 229 -16.95 -9.32 -5.52
CA TYR A 229 -15.68 -9.69 -6.15
C TYR A 229 -14.87 -10.63 -5.26
N PHE A 230 -14.67 -10.29 -3.98
CA PHE A 230 -13.92 -11.16 -3.05
C PHE A 230 -14.61 -12.51 -2.83
N ALA A 231 -15.93 -12.54 -2.76
CA ALA A 231 -16.68 -13.77 -2.52
C ALA A 231 -16.78 -14.68 -3.75
N GLU A 232 -16.98 -14.08 -4.93
CA GLU A 232 -17.33 -14.80 -6.15
C GLU A 232 -16.13 -15.11 -7.05
N MET A 233 -15.21 -14.17 -7.21
CA MET A 233 -14.13 -14.26 -8.18
C MET A 233 -12.82 -14.81 -7.64
N LEU A 234 -12.50 -14.58 -6.35
CA LEU A 234 -11.23 -15.05 -5.80
C LEU A 234 -11.25 -16.55 -5.51
N ASP A 235 -10.13 -17.20 -5.76
CA ASP A 235 -9.94 -18.62 -5.47
C ASP A 235 -9.52 -18.80 -4.01
N GLN A 236 -10.45 -19.26 -3.19
CA GLN A 236 -10.20 -19.55 -1.78
C GLN A 236 -9.37 -20.83 -1.56
N SER A 237 -9.24 -21.66 -2.60
CA SER A 237 -8.44 -22.89 -2.56
C SER A 237 -7.00 -22.70 -2.99
N MET A 238 -6.60 -21.46 -3.37
CA MET A 238 -5.22 -21.12 -3.73
C MET A 238 -4.22 -21.63 -2.69
N ASP A 239 -3.20 -22.32 -3.17
CA ASP A 239 -2.12 -22.85 -2.33
C ASP A 239 -0.72 -22.47 -2.83
N TRP A 240 0.32 -23.05 -2.21
CA TRP A 240 1.70 -22.75 -2.56
C TRP A 240 2.08 -23.21 -3.96
N SER A 241 1.45 -24.26 -4.49
CA SER A 241 1.71 -24.72 -5.85
C SER A 241 1.16 -23.75 -6.91
N ASP A 242 0.04 -23.09 -6.62
CA ASP A 242 -0.50 -22.02 -7.46
C ASP A 242 0.44 -20.80 -7.48
N ALA A 243 0.98 -20.43 -6.31
CA ALA A 243 1.94 -19.33 -6.20
C ALA A 243 3.24 -19.62 -6.97
N GLU A 244 3.76 -20.84 -6.89
CA GLU A 244 4.94 -21.30 -7.64
C GLU A 244 4.68 -21.28 -9.15
N ALA A 245 3.54 -21.79 -9.60
CA ALA A 245 3.14 -21.80 -11.01
C ALA A 245 2.98 -20.36 -11.55
N LEU A 246 2.38 -19.46 -10.77
CA LEU A 246 2.23 -18.04 -11.13
C LEU A 246 3.60 -17.36 -11.25
N ARG A 247 4.52 -17.61 -10.31
CA ARG A 247 5.90 -17.12 -10.37
C ARG A 247 6.60 -17.58 -11.64
N ALA A 248 6.51 -18.87 -11.95
CA ALA A 248 7.11 -19.44 -13.15
C ALA A 248 6.55 -18.81 -14.42
N LYS A 249 5.26 -18.53 -14.47
CA LYS A 249 4.59 -17.86 -15.58
C LYS A 249 5.01 -16.40 -15.73
N TRP A 250 5.12 -15.68 -14.62
CA TRP A 250 5.57 -14.28 -14.60
C TRP A 250 7.00 -14.16 -15.14
N GLY A 251 7.91 -15.02 -14.68
CA GLY A 251 9.29 -15.12 -15.16
C GLY A 251 10.21 -13.94 -14.81
N GLY A 252 9.74 -12.97 -14.01
CA GLY A 252 10.46 -11.81 -13.50
C GLY A 252 10.42 -11.74 -11.98
N PRO A 253 10.86 -10.63 -11.36
CA PRO A 253 10.81 -10.43 -9.93
C PRO A 253 9.42 -10.64 -9.34
N PHE A 254 9.32 -11.54 -8.34
CA PHE A 254 8.06 -12.01 -7.77
C PHE A 254 8.01 -11.79 -6.26
N CYS A 255 6.94 -11.18 -5.78
CA CYS A 255 6.71 -10.85 -4.39
C CYS A 255 5.44 -11.51 -3.85
N LEU A 256 5.49 -12.05 -2.63
CA LEU A 256 4.31 -12.47 -1.89
C LEU A 256 3.90 -11.40 -0.89
N LYS A 257 2.68 -10.85 -1.01
CA LYS A 257 2.15 -9.81 -0.13
C LYS A 257 1.15 -10.40 0.86
N GLY A 258 1.41 -10.18 2.16
CA GLY A 258 0.54 -10.67 3.23
C GLY A 258 1.20 -11.75 4.09
N ILE A 259 2.51 -11.90 4.00
CA ILE A 259 3.28 -12.87 4.80
C ILE A 259 3.49 -12.30 6.21
N MET A 260 3.02 -13.04 7.23
CA MET A 260 3.10 -12.63 8.63
C MET A 260 3.73 -13.70 9.54
N SER A 261 4.15 -14.84 9.01
CA SER A 261 4.79 -15.90 9.77
C SER A 261 6.17 -16.27 9.21
N VAL A 262 7.07 -16.70 10.09
CA VAL A 262 8.38 -17.27 9.71
C VAL A 262 8.21 -18.53 8.86
N SER A 263 7.21 -19.34 9.16
CA SER A 263 6.91 -20.57 8.41
C SER A 263 6.60 -20.26 6.95
N ASP A 264 5.75 -19.26 6.69
CA ASP A 264 5.38 -18.90 5.33
C ASP A 264 6.48 -18.12 4.63
N ALA A 265 7.28 -17.33 5.37
CA ALA A 265 8.46 -16.68 4.83
C ALA A 265 9.49 -17.70 4.29
N ARG A 266 9.69 -18.83 5.00
CA ARG A 266 10.55 -19.94 4.51
C ARG A 266 9.99 -20.58 3.24
N LYS A 267 8.68 -20.87 3.20
CA LYS A 267 8.03 -21.39 1.99
C LYS A 267 8.14 -20.43 0.81
N ALA A 268 8.07 -19.09 1.07
CA ALA A 268 8.29 -18.10 0.02
C ALA A 268 9.70 -18.22 -0.59
N VAL A 269 10.71 -18.47 0.24
CA VAL A 269 12.07 -18.77 -0.24
C VAL A 269 12.11 -20.09 -1.02
N ASP A 270 11.45 -21.14 -0.51
CA ASP A 270 11.44 -22.48 -1.12
C ASP A 270 10.86 -22.46 -2.54
N ILE A 271 9.78 -21.68 -2.80
CA ILE A 271 9.23 -21.48 -4.14
C ILE A 271 10.02 -20.48 -5.00
N GLY A 272 11.10 -19.90 -4.45
CA GLY A 272 11.98 -18.95 -5.13
C GLY A 272 11.39 -17.56 -5.34
N ALA A 273 10.54 -17.07 -4.44
CA ALA A 273 10.12 -15.67 -4.46
C ALA A 273 11.31 -14.74 -4.19
N ASP A 274 11.32 -13.57 -4.82
CA ASP A 274 12.41 -12.58 -4.71
C ASP A 274 12.18 -11.62 -3.53
N ALA A 275 10.93 -11.43 -3.16
CA ALA A 275 10.55 -10.56 -2.02
C ALA A 275 9.31 -11.07 -1.28
N ILE A 276 9.19 -10.63 -0.03
CA ILE A 276 7.96 -10.70 0.74
C ILE A 276 7.58 -9.33 1.28
N MET A 277 6.30 -9.00 1.19
CA MET A 277 5.73 -7.88 1.94
C MET A 277 5.14 -8.42 3.23
N VAL A 278 5.79 -8.12 4.36
CA VAL A 278 5.27 -8.39 5.70
C VAL A 278 4.14 -7.42 5.94
N SER A 279 2.91 -7.92 5.86
CA SER A 279 1.69 -7.12 5.77
C SER A 279 0.49 -7.86 6.36
N ASN A 280 -0.34 -7.15 7.09
CA ASN A 280 -1.67 -7.57 7.53
C ASN A 280 -2.78 -6.76 6.82
N HIS A 281 -2.50 -6.33 5.57
CA HIS A 281 -3.43 -5.53 4.75
C HIS A 281 -3.85 -4.20 5.42
N GLY A 282 -2.98 -3.64 6.25
CA GLY A 282 -3.28 -2.42 7.00
C GLY A 282 -4.37 -2.58 8.06
N GLY A 283 -4.53 -3.80 8.62
CA GLY A 283 -5.55 -4.14 9.60
C GLY A 283 -6.96 -4.29 9.01
N ARG A 284 -7.10 -4.54 7.72
CA ARG A 284 -8.39 -4.62 7.01
C ARG A 284 -8.88 -6.06 6.81
N GLN A 285 -8.10 -7.05 7.21
CA GLN A 285 -8.39 -8.49 7.09
C GLN A 285 -8.58 -9.10 8.48
N LEU A 286 -7.65 -9.88 8.99
CA LEU A 286 -7.74 -10.47 10.32
C LEU A 286 -7.45 -9.41 11.39
N ASP A 287 -8.45 -9.03 12.21
CA ASP A 287 -8.19 -8.21 13.39
C ASP A 287 -7.62 -9.08 14.53
N GLY A 288 -6.82 -8.48 15.41
CA GLY A 288 -6.03 -9.21 16.40
C GLY A 288 -4.70 -9.76 15.85
N SER A 289 -4.38 -9.57 14.57
CA SER A 289 -3.06 -9.92 14.01
C SER A 289 -1.95 -9.02 14.56
N ARG A 290 -0.70 -9.55 14.61
CA ARG A 290 0.48 -8.74 14.96
C ARG A 290 0.68 -7.61 13.94
N SER A 291 1.37 -6.54 14.37
CA SER A 291 1.81 -5.52 13.42
C SER A 291 2.93 -6.05 12.53
N PRO A 292 3.04 -5.56 11.28
CA PRO A 292 4.18 -5.91 10.43
C PRO A 292 5.52 -5.58 11.10
N PHE A 293 5.64 -4.42 11.75
CA PHE A 293 6.87 -4.01 12.43
C PHE A 293 7.29 -5.00 13.53
N ASP A 294 6.34 -5.48 14.35
CA ASP A 294 6.61 -6.46 15.41
C ASP A 294 7.09 -7.81 14.84
N GLN A 295 6.82 -8.09 13.55
CA GLN A 295 7.13 -9.36 12.90
C GLN A 295 8.44 -9.33 12.08
N ILE A 296 8.91 -8.14 11.68
CA ILE A 296 10.07 -7.98 10.78
C ILE A 296 11.32 -8.69 11.34
N ALA A 297 11.66 -8.48 12.60
CA ALA A 297 12.90 -9.00 13.16
C ALA A 297 12.99 -10.54 13.12
N GLU A 298 11.90 -11.23 13.50
CA GLU A 298 11.85 -12.70 13.49
C GLU A 298 11.94 -13.28 12.07
N ILE A 299 11.28 -12.63 11.10
CA ILE A 299 11.31 -13.03 9.70
C ILE A 299 12.70 -12.75 9.10
N ALA A 300 13.30 -11.59 9.40
CA ALA A 300 14.63 -11.23 8.92
C ALA A 300 15.72 -12.19 9.42
N ASP A 301 15.62 -12.64 10.68
CA ASP A 301 16.53 -13.67 11.22
C ASP A 301 16.41 -15.00 10.47
N ALA A 302 15.22 -15.36 10.05
CA ALA A 302 14.95 -16.64 9.43
C ALA A 302 15.30 -16.67 7.92
N VAL A 303 15.06 -15.58 7.19
CA VAL A 303 15.12 -15.58 5.71
C VAL A 303 15.76 -14.33 5.09
N GLY A 304 16.14 -13.32 5.87
CA GLY A 304 16.62 -12.02 5.35
C GLY A 304 17.88 -12.06 4.48
N HIS A 305 18.63 -13.18 4.51
CA HIS A 305 19.77 -13.39 3.64
C HIS A 305 19.42 -14.01 2.27
N HIS A 306 18.16 -14.41 2.09
CA HIS A 306 17.68 -15.14 0.91
C HIS A 306 16.65 -14.38 0.10
N ILE A 307 15.94 -13.42 0.72
CA ILE A 307 14.79 -12.75 0.12
C ILE A 307 14.68 -11.31 0.59
N ASP A 308 14.22 -10.40 -0.26
CA ASP A 308 13.95 -9.02 0.13
C ASP A 308 12.73 -8.94 1.07
N ILE A 309 12.85 -8.24 2.19
CA ILE A 309 11.78 -8.06 3.17
C ILE A 309 11.28 -6.62 3.12
N ILE A 310 9.98 -6.45 2.87
CA ILE A 310 9.32 -5.14 2.79
C ILE A 310 8.35 -5.01 3.96
N CYS A 311 8.51 -3.97 4.78
CA CYS A 311 7.55 -3.65 5.84
C CYS A 311 6.37 -2.87 5.27
N ASP A 312 5.17 -3.50 5.22
CA ASP A 312 3.94 -2.90 4.68
C ASP A 312 2.87 -2.72 5.75
N GLY A 313 2.71 -1.51 6.24
CA GLY A 313 1.69 -1.14 7.21
C GLY A 313 2.20 -0.25 8.34
N GLY A 314 1.32 0.62 8.84
CA GLY A 314 1.60 1.47 10.00
C GLY A 314 2.52 2.66 9.75
N ILE A 315 3.16 2.78 8.58
CA ILE A 315 4.11 3.86 8.27
C ILE A 315 3.39 5.22 8.23
N ARG A 316 3.86 6.16 9.06
CA ARG A 316 3.33 7.53 9.17
C ARG A 316 4.44 8.59 9.32
N ARG A 317 5.67 8.19 9.64
CA ARG A 317 6.82 9.03 9.90
C ARG A 317 8.09 8.46 9.25
N GLY A 318 9.09 9.31 9.00
CA GLY A 318 10.42 8.89 8.57
C GLY A 318 11.09 7.98 9.61
N SER A 319 10.92 8.26 10.89
CA SER A 319 11.46 7.40 11.96
C SER A 319 10.86 5.99 11.97
N HIS A 320 9.61 5.79 11.52
CA HIS A 320 9.04 4.45 11.35
C HIS A 320 9.79 3.66 10.26
N VAL A 321 10.17 4.34 9.18
CA VAL A 321 10.98 3.73 8.11
C VAL A 321 12.34 3.31 8.67
N LEU A 322 13.05 4.19 9.38
CA LEU A 322 14.36 3.84 9.96
C LEU A 322 14.26 2.66 10.93
N LYS A 323 13.22 2.62 11.77
CA LYS A 323 12.99 1.50 12.72
C LYS A 323 12.77 0.18 11.98
N ALA A 324 11.94 0.17 10.92
CA ALA A 324 11.70 -1.03 10.14
C ALA A 324 12.97 -1.52 9.42
N LEU A 325 13.77 -0.60 8.85
CA LEU A 325 15.04 -0.93 8.20
C LEU A 325 16.06 -1.47 9.21
N ALA A 326 16.19 -0.82 10.36
CA ALA A 326 17.08 -1.28 11.43
C ALA A 326 16.64 -2.65 12.00
N ALA A 327 15.34 -2.97 11.97
CA ALA A 327 14.82 -4.29 12.36
C ALA A 327 15.10 -5.40 11.33
N GLY A 328 15.49 -5.04 10.10
CA GLY A 328 15.87 -5.98 9.05
C GLY A 328 15.03 -5.93 7.77
N ALA A 329 14.13 -4.95 7.64
CA ALA A 329 13.47 -4.69 6.37
C ALA A 329 14.43 -4.04 5.37
N LYS A 330 14.28 -4.33 4.08
CA LYS A 330 15.04 -3.71 2.99
C LYS A 330 14.41 -2.39 2.54
N ALA A 331 13.08 -2.33 2.58
CA ALA A 331 12.29 -1.14 2.31
C ALA A 331 10.97 -1.16 3.08
N CYS A 332 10.26 -0.04 3.01
CA CYS A 332 8.91 0.11 3.54
C CYS A 332 7.93 0.45 2.42
N SER A 333 6.66 0.11 2.62
CA SER A 333 5.58 0.59 1.77
C SER A 333 4.40 1.07 2.61
N GLY A 334 3.54 1.86 2.01
CA GLY A 334 2.34 2.30 2.70
C GLY A 334 1.23 2.75 1.76
N GLY A 335 0.00 2.36 2.07
CA GLY A 335 -1.19 2.73 1.33
C GLY A 335 -1.81 4.04 1.82
N ARG A 336 -2.31 4.03 3.06
CA ARG A 336 -3.03 5.20 3.61
C ARG A 336 -2.21 6.50 3.64
N LEU A 337 -0.88 6.42 3.77
CA LEU A 337 -0.01 7.60 3.81
C LEU A 337 -0.18 8.47 2.56
N TYR A 338 -0.30 7.86 1.39
CA TYR A 338 -0.50 8.59 0.14
C TYR A 338 -1.97 8.68 -0.29
N LEU A 339 -2.84 7.72 0.11
CA LEU A 339 -4.28 7.80 -0.19
C LEU A 339 -4.95 9.01 0.47
N TYR A 340 -4.59 9.34 1.71
CA TYR A 340 -5.05 10.58 2.33
C TYR A 340 -4.57 11.80 1.56
N ALA A 341 -3.33 11.77 1.09
CA ALA A 341 -2.73 12.85 0.32
C ALA A 341 -3.38 13.00 -1.07
N LEU A 342 -3.62 11.87 -1.76
CA LEU A 342 -4.36 11.83 -3.01
C LEU A 342 -5.76 12.42 -2.85
N ALA A 343 -6.51 11.96 -1.86
CA ALA A 343 -7.85 12.47 -1.56
C ALA A 343 -7.85 13.96 -1.18
N ALA A 344 -6.81 14.41 -0.48
CA ALA A 344 -6.68 15.79 -0.06
C ALA A 344 -6.43 16.75 -1.22
N ALA A 345 -5.58 16.39 -2.21
CA ALA A 345 -5.14 17.34 -3.24
C ALA A 345 -4.56 16.69 -4.52
N GLY A 346 -4.89 15.44 -4.84
CA GLY A 346 -4.36 14.77 -6.04
C GLY A 346 -2.84 14.64 -6.04
N GLN A 347 -2.20 14.79 -7.20
CA GLN A 347 -0.74 14.69 -7.36
C GLN A 347 0.04 15.63 -6.40
N PRO A 348 -0.27 16.92 -6.27
CA PRO A 348 0.40 17.82 -5.31
C PRO A 348 0.30 17.29 -3.86
N GLY A 349 -0.80 16.63 -3.50
CA GLY A 349 -0.98 16.00 -2.20
C GLY A 349 -0.02 14.86 -1.99
N VAL A 350 0.06 13.92 -2.95
CA VAL A 350 0.97 12.76 -2.90
C VAL A 350 2.43 13.23 -2.87
N GLU A 351 2.80 14.20 -3.71
CA GLU A 351 4.14 14.79 -3.68
C GLU A 351 4.47 15.40 -2.31
N LYS A 352 3.50 16.07 -1.68
CA LYS A 352 3.67 16.63 -0.32
C LYS A 352 3.91 15.54 0.72
N ALA A 353 3.17 14.43 0.65
CA ALA A 353 3.34 13.31 1.57
C ALA A 353 4.72 12.66 1.42
N LEU A 354 5.11 12.31 0.18
CA LEU A 354 6.41 11.71 -0.11
C LEU A 354 7.56 12.67 0.22
N GLY A 355 7.42 13.96 -0.10
CA GLY A 355 8.42 14.97 0.22
C GLY A 355 8.63 15.18 1.72
N ASN A 356 7.54 15.22 2.51
CA ASN A 356 7.63 15.30 3.96
C ASN A 356 8.35 14.08 4.55
N LEU A 357 7.96 12.86 4.12
CA LEU A 357 8.55 11.62 4.60
C LEU A 357 10.03 11.50 4.20
N ARG A 358 10.38 11.87 2.96
CA ARG A 358 11.77 11.92 2.52
C ARG A 358 12.61 12.87 3.38
N ALA A 359 12.10 14.08 3.66
CA ALA A 359 12.78 15.04 4.52
C ALA A 359 12.91 14.55 5.98
N GLU A 360 11.90 13.83 6.50
CA GLU A 360 11.97 13.19 7.80
C GLU A 360 13.04 12.10 7.82
N ILE A 361 13.07 11.19 6.83
CA ILE A 361 14.09 10.12 6.72
C ILE A 361 15.49 10.74 6.69
N GLU A 362 15.73 11.72 5.82
CA GLU A 362 17.04 12.38 5.70
C GLU A 362 17.49 13.02 7.01
N ARG A 363 16.61 13.80 7.64
CA ARG A 363 16.89 14.44 8.94
C ARG A 363 17.18 13.40 10.02
N ASP A 364 16.35 12.36 10.10
CA ASP A 364 16.46 11.34 11.13
C ASP A 364 17.72 10.47 10.92
N MET A 365 18.15 10.20 9.67
CA MET A 365 19.45 9.58 9.37
C MET A 365 20.61 10.45 9.89
N LYS A 366 20.56 11.77 9.64
CA LYS A 366 21.59 12.69 10.19
C LYS A 366 21.64 12.65 11.70
N LEU A 367 20.47 12.65 12.37
CA LEU A 367 20.37 12.58 13.83
C LEU A 367 20.84 11.22 14.39
N MET A 368 20.66 10.13 13.63
CA MET A 368 21.13 8.80 13.97
C MET A 368 22.66 8.62 13.74
N GLY A 369 23.31 9.55 13.08
CA GLY A 369 24.73 9.46 12.74
C GLY A 369 25.01 8.45 11.62
N VAL A 370 24.10 8.23 10.69
CA VAL A 370 24.24 7.33 9.53
C VAL A 370 24.15 8.10 8.22
N THR A 371 24.98 7.72 7.25
CA THR A 371 25.03 8.35 5.91
C THR A 371 24.33 7.49 4.85
N ARG A 372 24.19 6.18 5.09
CA ARG A 372 23.57 5.21 4.19
C ARG A 372 22.65 4.27 4.94
N ILE A 373 21.64 3.76 4.21
CA ILE A 373 20.61 2.86 4.77
C ILE A 373 21.23 1.56 5.31
N ASP A 374 22.24 1.02 4.66
CA ASP A 374 22.91 -0.24 5.04
C ASP A 374 23.69 -0.16 6.39
N GLN A 375 23.86 1.03 6.94
CA GLN A 375 24.44 1.24 8.27
C GLN A 375 23.42 1.05 9.41
N LEU A 376 22.12 1.09 9.08
CA LEU A 376 21.07 0.85 10.07
C LEU A 376 21.08 -0.63 10.50
N ASN A 377 21.05 -0.86 11.80
CA ASN A 377 21.09 -2.19 12.38
C ASN A 377 20.35 -2.26 13.72
N ARG A 378 20.15 -3.44 14.26
CA ARG A 378 19.38 -3.68 15.49
C ARG A 378 19.98 -3.09 16.74
N ASP A 379 21.29 -2.85 16.79
CA ASP A 379 21.93 -2.20 17.93
C ASP A 379 21.46 -0.74 18.12
N MET A 380 20.85 -0.18 17.09
CA MET A 380 20.21 1.14 17.09
C MET A 380 18.77 1.13 17.58
N LEU A 381 18.23 -0.03 17.97
CA LEU A 381 16.87 -0.20 18.48
C LEU A 381 16.84 -0.59 19.94
N ARG A 382 15.88 -0.05 20.70
CA ARG A 382 15.56 -0.50 22.06
C ARG A 382 14.05 -0.60 22.20
N TYR A 383 13.57 -1.83 22.40
CA TYR A 383 12.17 -2.07 22.68
C TYR A 383 11.84 -1.72 24.12
N ARG A 384 10.77 -0.99 24.33
CA ARG A 384 10.25 -0.67 25.67
C ARG A 384 9.66 -1.93 26.29
N GLN A 385 9.91 -2.12 27.57
CA GLN A 385 9.36 -3.25 28.35
C GLN A 385 7.94 -2.94 28.80
#